data_72e879b6357d4ff6ebe1b9736846adb7
#
_entry.id   72e879b6357d4ff6ebe1b9736846adb7
#
_cell.length_a   1.000
_cell.length_b   1.000
_cell.length_c   1.000
_cell.angle_alpha   90.00
_cell.angle_beta   90.00
_cell.angle_gamma   90.00
#
_symmetry.space_group_name_H-M   'P 1'
#
loop_
_entity.id
_entity.type
_entity.pdbx_description
1 polymer ?
#
loop_
_entity_poly.entity_id
_entity_poly.type
_entity_poly.pdbx_seq_one_letter_code
_entity_poly.pdbx_strand_id
1 'polypeptide(L)'
;MKSKKLRANLITYAIVIAAFIACQVLISTGVMTRSLKGQLVPICAYIVMAVSLNLTVGISGELSLGHAGFMSVGAFSGIVMSMWLGKGMGLDNKTVVLLLAILTGGVAAGIAGVLIGIPVLRLRGDYLAIVTLAFGEIIRNVINCLYISLDGSSLHVAFNNPNVPGKLLVNGPAGATGVSKIATFGMGFVLVLFTLFVVLNLIDSRSGRAIMAIRDNRIAAEAMGLNVTKYKMMAFVTSAVLAGMAGALYGLNFSTVAASKFKFDTSILILVFVVLGGIGNIRGSIISATLLTILPELLRAFANYRMLIYAIVLILVMLATNNPTLRSMVQRIIPQKRGQKKEDDEA
;
A
#
# COMPACT_ATOMS: atom_id res chain seq x y z
N MET A 1 3.92 11.12 -28.88
CA MET A 1 4.12 10.35 -27.62
C MET A 1 3.28 10.86 -26.43
N LYS A 2 3.16 12.16 -26.14
CA LYS A 2 2.34 12.68 -25.02
C LYS A 2 0.86 12.23 -25.07
N SER A 3 0.22 12.21 -26.22
CA SER A 3 -1.21 11.84 -26.38
C SER A 3 -1.49 10.35 -26.07
N LYS A 4 -0.60 9.41 -26.43
CA LYS A 4 -0.77 7.98 -26.11
C LYS A 4 -0.64 7.70 -24.61
N LYS A 5 0.31 8.35 -23.92
CA LYS A 5 0.48 8.22 -22.46
C LYS A 5 -0.70 8.84 -21.70
N LEU A 6 -1.18 10.01 -22.13
CA LEU A 6 -2.35 10.64 -21.52
C LEU A 6 -3.60 9.77 -21.63
N ARG A 7 -3.83 9.15 -22.80
CA ARG A 7 -4.92 8.17 -22.99
C ARG A 7 -4.75 6.94 -22.08
N ALA A 8 -3.52 6.45 -21.92
CA ALA A 8 -3.25 5.32 -21.02
C ALA A 8 -3.58 5.66 -19.56
N ASN A 9 -3.16 6.83 -19.07
CA ASN A 9 -3.47 7.27 -17.71
C ASN A 9 -4.97 7.48 -17.52
N LEU A 10 -5.67 8.11 -18.48
CA LEU A 10 -7.12 8.30 -18.50
C LEU A 10 -7.87 6.95 -18.39
N ILE A 11 -7.43 5.93 -19.13
CA ILE A 11 -8.02 4.59 -19.05
C ILE A 11 -7.85 3.99 -17.64
N THR A 12 -6.71 4.21 -16.98
CA THR A 12 -6.49 3.74 -15.61
C THR A 12 -7.46 4.40 -14.63
N TYR A 13 -7.63 5.72 -14.71
CA TYR A 13 -8.61 6.44 -13.90
C TYR A 13 -10.04 5.98 -14.21
N ALA A 14 -10.39 5.82 -15.49
CA ALA A 14 -11.72 5.35 -15.89
C ALA A 14 -12.06 3.96 -15.34
N ILE A 15 -11.10 3.02 -15.38
CA ILE A 15 -11.28 1.67 -14.80
C ILE A 15 -11.53 1.76 -13.30
N VAL A 16 -10.74 2.56 -12.57
CA VAL A 16 -10.88 2.70 -11.11
C VAL A 16 -12.20 3.37 -10.75
N ILE A 17 -12.61 4.41 -11.47
CA ILE A 17 -13.89 5.09 -11.27
C ILE A 17 -15.06 4.15 -11.61
N ALA A 18 -14.98 3.40 -12.69
CA ALA A 18 -16.02 2.44 -13.06
C ALA A 18 -16.16 1.33 -12.01
N ALA A 19 -15.05 0.82 -11.47
CA ALA A 19 -15.07 -0.15 -10.38
C ALA A 19 -15.70 0.42 -9.11
N PHE A 20 -15.40 1.70 -8.77
CA PHE A 20 -16.03 2.37 -7.63
C PHE A 20 -17.54 2.52 -7.80
N ILE A 21 -18.00 3.00 -8.96
CA ILE A 21 -19.42 3.16 -9.27
C ILE A 21 -20.12 1.81 -9.18
N ALA A 22 -19.54 0.75 -9.75
CA ALA A 22 -20.08 -0.60 -9.66
C ALA A 22 -20.21 -1.08 -8.21
N CYS A 23 -19.18 -0.89 -7.38
CA CYS A 23 -19.23 -1.21 -5.96
C CYS A 23 -20.30 -0.38 -5.22
N GLN A 24 -20.42 0.92 -5.53
CA GLN A 24 -21.40 1.79 -4.90
C GLN A 24 -22.83 1.39 -5.27
N VAL A 25 -23.09 1.03 -6.52
CA VAL A 25 -24.39 0.49 -6.96
C VAL A 25 -24.70 -0.81 -6.23
N LEU A 26 -23.74 -1.75 -6.12
CA LEU A 26 -23.91 -3.01 -5.39
C LEU A 26 -24.17 -2.81 -3.89
N ILE A 27 -23.64 -1.74 -3.28
CA ILE A 27 -23.92 -1.36 -1.91
C ILE A 27 -25.36 -0.85 -1.78
N SER A 28 -25.81 0.02 -2.71
CA SER A 28 -27.15 0.63 -2.68
C SER A 28 -28.25 -0.37 -2.98
N THR A 29 -28.02 -1.33 -3.87
CA THR A 29 -29.00 -2.41 -4.17
C THR A 29 -29.13 -3.46 -3.06
N GLY A 30 -28.29 -3.39 -2.02
CA GLY A 30 -28.37 -4.32 -0.88
C GLY A 30 -27.88 -5.75 -1.14
N VAL A 31 -27.41 -6.05 -2.36
CA VAL A 31 -26.91 -7.38 -2.75
C VAL A 31 -25.62 -7.76 -2.01
N MET A 32 -24.84 -6.75 -1.57
CA MET A 32 -23.58 -6.97 -0.85
C MET A 32 -23.81 -7.43 0.59
N THR A 33 -23.19 -8.56 0.96
CA THR A 33 -23.16 -9.06 2.34
C THR A 33 -22.42 -8.09 3.27
N ARG A 34 -22.79 -8.10 4.56
CA ARG A 34 -22.11 -7.25 5.59
C ARG A 34 -20.61 -7.48 5.63
N SER A 35 -20.18 -8.72 5.40
CA SER A 35 -18.76 -9.10 5.37
C SER A 35 -18.01 -8.43 4.23
N LEU A 36 -18.54 -8.48 3.00
CA LEU A 36 -17.98 -7.81 1.84
C LEU A 36 -17.92 -6.28 2.00
N LYS A 37 -18.98 -5.68 2.60
CA LYS A 37 -18.96 -4.23 2.92
C LYS A 37 -17.80 -3.88 3.87
N GLY A 38 -17.48 -4.73 4.84
CA GLY A 38 -16.36 -4.56 5.76
C GLY A 38 -14.98 -4.65 5.09
N GLN A 39 -14.88 -5.33 3.95
CA GLN A 39 -13.62 -5.50 3.20
C GLN A 39 -13.31 -4.35 2.22
N LEU A 40 -14.27 -3.49 1.90
CA LEU A 40 -14.08 -2.43 0.89
C LEU A 40 -12.96 -1.43 1.28
N VAL A 41 -12.90 -1.02 2.54
CA VAL A 41 -11.85 -0.12 3.04
C VAL A 41 -10.48 -0.81 3.04
N PRO A 42 -10.31 -2.03 3.58
CA PRO A 42 -9.08 -2.82 3.42
C PRO A 42 -8.63 -2.99 1.97
N ILE A 43 -9.55 -3.24 1.03
CA ILE A 43 -9.22 -3.34 -0.41
C ILE A 43 -8.59 -2.04 -0.91
N CYS A 44 -9.20 -0.88 -0.61
CA CYS A 44 -8.63 0.42 -0.97
C CYS A 44 -7.24 0.62 -0.36
N ALA A 45 -7.05 0.26 0.92
CA ALA A 45 -5.75 0.35 1.58
C ALA A 45 -4.71 -0.55 0.91
N TYR A 46 -5.04 -1.81 0.58
CA TYR A 46 -4.12 -2.72 -0.10
C TYR A 46 -3.84 -2.32 -1.55
N ILE A 47 -4.77 -1.70 -2.26
CA ILE A 47 -4.52 -1.10 -3.58
C ILE A 47 -3.45 0.00 -3.45
N VAL A 48 -3.61 0.92 -2.48
CA VAL A 48 -2.62 1.97 -2.23
C VAL A 48 -1.26 1.37 -1.87
N MET A 49 -1.23 0.34 -1.03
CA MET A 49 -0.02 -0.39 -0.66
C MET A 49 0.66 -1.04 -1.87
N ALA A 50 -0.10 -1.69 -2.74
CA ALA A 50 0.44 -2.33 -3.95
C ALA A 50 0.99 -1.29 -4.95
N VAL A 51 0.26 -0.18 -5.17
CA VAL A 51 0.72 0.89 -6.07
C VAL A 51 1.95 1.60 -5.51
N SER A 52 2.01 1.85 -4.20
CA SER A 52 3.16 2.48 -3.54
C SER A 52 4.38 1.56 -3.54
N LEU A 53 4.23 0.25 -3.28
CA LEU A 53 5.32 -0.70 -3.37
C LEU A 53 5.81 -0.87 -4.82
N ASN A 54 4.90 -0.86 -5.80
CA ASN A 54 5.27 -0.92 -7.21
C ASN A 54 6.10 0.29 -7.66
N LEU A 55 5.96 1.46 -7.02
CA LEU A 55 6.86 2.59 -7.25
C LEU A 55 8.30 2.25 -6.86
N THR A 56 8.50 1.56 -5.72
CA THR A 56 9.85 1.19 -5.24
C THR A 56 10.40 -0.01 -6.00
N VAL A 57 9.63 -1.11 -6.10
CA VAL A 57 10.08 -2.36 -6.72
C VAL A 57 10.06 -2.26 -8.24
N GLY A 58 8.98 -1.75 -8.81
CA GLY A 58 8.76 -1.78 -10.26
C GLY A 58 9.43 -0.62 -11.00
N ILE A 59 9.36 0.60 -10.45
CA ILE A 59 9.85 1.80 -11.13
C ILE A 59 11.29 2.11 -10.71
N SER A 60 11.63 2.01 -9.40
CA SER A 60 12.98 2.26 -8.91
C SER A 60 13.89 1.03 -9.00
N GLY A 61 13.34 -0.19 -9.11
CA GLY A 61 14.11 -1.44 -9.18
C GLY A 61 14.69 -1.88 -7.83
N GLU A 62 14.19 -1.35 -6.72
CA GLU A 62 14.69 -1.64 -5.37
C GLU A 62 13.74 -2.57 -4.63
N LEU A 63 14.15 -3.82 -4.39
CA LEU A 63 13.33 -4.78 -3.66
C LEU A 63 13.22 -4.38 -2.18
N SER A 64 12.00 -4.12 -1.72
CA SER A 64 11.70 -3.76 -0.32
C SER A 64 10.71 -4.75 0.28
N LEU A 65 11.09 -5.35 1.42
CA LEU A 65 10.26 -6.27 2.20
C LEU A 65 9.77 -5.65 3.53
N GLY A 66 10.09 -4.38 3.79
CA GLY A 66 9.70 -3.66 5.00
C GLY A 66 8.44 -2.81 4.87
N HIS A 67 7.67 -2.96 3.78
CA HIS A 67 6.58 -2.04 3.45
C HIS A 67 5.44 -2.06 4.46
N ALA A 68 5.15 -3.21 5.08
CA ALA A 68 4.19 -3.32 6.19
C ALA A 68 4.63 -2.54 7.44
N GLY A 69 5.93 -2.33 7.63
CA GLY A 69 6.46 -1.45 8.69
C GLY A 69 5.98 -0.01 8.54
N PHE A 70 6.06 0.57 7.34
CA PHE A 70 5.54 1.92 7.07
C PHE A 70 4.02 1.98 7.22
N MET A 71 3.31 0.93 6.80
CA MET A 71 1.87 0.79 7.04
C MET A 71 1.55 0.81 8.53
N SER A 72 2.35 0.15 9.37
CA SER A 72 2.15 0.12 10.82
C SER A 72 2.39 1.48 11.47
N VAL A 73 3.48 2.19 11.12
CA VAL A 73 3.73 3.56 11.59
C VAL A 73 2.55 4.46 11.27
N GLY A 74 2.06 4.41 10.01
CA GLY A 74 0.91 5.19 9.60
C GLY A 74 -0.37 4.83 10.33
N ALA A 75 -0.63 3.53 10.56
CA ALA A 75 -1.82 3.07 11.27
C ALA A 75 -1.85 3.57 12.72
N PHE A 76 -0.77 3.37 13.46
CA PHE A 76 -0.72 3.77 14.87
C PHE A 76 -0.69 5.28 15.06
N SER A 77 0.08 6.04 14.28
CA SER A 77 0.08 7.51 14.32
C SER A 77 -1.27 8.10 13.92
N GLY A 78 -1.92 7.56 12.89
CA GLY A 78 -3.26 7.96 12.48
C GLY A 78 -4.33 7.66 13.54
N ILE A 79 -4.27 6.49 14.19
CA ILE A 79 -5.17 6.14 15.30
C ILE A 79 -4.98 7.09 16.47
N VAL A 80 -3.75 7.33 16.91
CA VAL A 80 -3.46 8.25 18.03
C VAL A 80 -3.98 9.65 17.72
N MET A 81 -3.71 10.16 16.52
CA MET A 81 -4.20 11.47 16.08
C MET A 81 -5.72 11.54 16.03
N SER A 82 -6.39 10.51 15.51
CA SER A 82 -7.85 10.46 15.47
C SER A 82 -8.48 10.45 16.87
N MET A 83 -7.90 9.70 17.81
CA MET A 83 -8.40 9.63 19.18
C MET A 83 -8.13 10.92 19.95
N TRP A 84 -6.99 11.55 19.73
CA TRP A 84 -6.65 12.83 20.33
C TRP A 84 -7.56 13.96 19.83
N LEU A 85 -7.80 14.07 18.52
CA LEU A 85 -8.71 15.06 17.95
C LEU A 85 -10.16 14.84 18.37
N GLY A 86 -10.63 13.58 18.37
CA GLY A 86 -12.02 13.28 18.69
C GLY A 86 -12.33 13.37 20.19
N LYS A 87 -11.46 12.86 21.05
CA LYS A 87 -11.69 12.83 22.50
C LYS A 87 -11.00 13.95 23.26
N GLY A 88 -9.82 14.38 22.81
CA GLY A 88 -9.03 15.42 23.47
C GLY A 88 -9.48 16.82 23.08
N MET A 89 -9.77 17.07 21.81
CA MET A 89 -10.18 18.38 21.29
C MET A 89 -11.69 18.51 21.02
N GLY A 90 -12.46 17.41 21.14
CA GLY A 90 -13.92 17.44 20.92
C GLY A 90 -14.36 17.74 19.48
N LEU A 91 -13.53 17.38 18.49
CA LEU A 91 -13.89 17.57 17.08
C LEU A 91 -14.90 16.50 16.62
N ASP A 92 -16.15 16.90 16.44
CA ASP A 92 -17.25 16.00 16.05
C ASP A 92 -17.24 15.64 14.55
N ASN A 93 -16.56 16.42 13.72
CA ASN A 93 -16.56 16.19 12.28
C ASN A 93 -15.63 15.01 11.89
N LYS A 94 -16.24 13.81 11.77
CA LYS A 94 -15.55 12.55 11.47
C LYS A 94 -14.70 12.59 10.18
N THR A 95 -15.15 13.36 9.18
CA THR A 95 -14.42 13.46 7.89
C THR A 95 -13.13 14.25 8.03
N VAL A 96 -13.16 15.35 8.80
CA VAL A 96 -11.97 16.17 9.06
C VAL A 96 -10.97 15.39 9.91
N VAL A 97 -11.45 14.71 10.97
CA VAL A 97 -10.61 13.85 11.83
C VAL A 97 -9.93 12.75 11.00
N LEU A 98 -10.68 12.09 10.11
CA LEU A 98 -10.12 11.05 9.23
C LEU A 98 -9.06 11.61 8.28
N LEU A 99 -9.31 12.77 7.67
CA LEU A 99 -8.36 13.40 6.75
C LEU A 99 -7.06 13.78 7.47
N LEU A 100 -7.15 14.41 8.64
CA LEU A 100 -5.99 14.76 9.45
C LEU A 100 -5.23 13.51 9.93
N ALA A 101 -5.94 12.44 10.30
CA ALA A 101 -5.33 11.18 10.69
C ALA A 101 -4.58 10.50 9.52
N ILE A 102 -5.11 10.56 8.31
CA ILE A 102 -4.43 10.05 7.11
C ILE A 102 -3.17 10.88 6.81
N LEU A 103 -3.26 12.20 6.89
CA LEU A 103 -2.11 13.09 6.67
C LEU A 103 -1.01 12.86 7.71
N THR A 104 -1.34 12.79 9.00
CA THR A 104 -0.36 12.51 10.05
C THR A 104 0.25 11.13 9.91
N GLY A 105 -0.54 10.10 9.52
CA GLY A 105 -0.04 8.78 9.19
C GLY A 105 0.98 8.79 8.05
N GLY A 106 0.70 9.56 7.00
CA GLY A 106 1.62 9.75 5.86
C GLY A 106 2.91 10.46 6.28
N VAL A 107 2.80 11.56 7.03
CA VAL A 107 3.98 12.33 7.52
C VAL A 107 4.86 11.47 8.43
N ALA A 108 4.28 10.78 9.40
CA ALA A 108 5.02 9.92 10.31
C ALA A 108 5.76 8.80 9.57
N ALA A 109 5.09 8.13 8.61
CA ALA A 109 5.72 7.12 7.79
C ALA A 109 6.77 7.71 6.83
N GLY A 110 6.57 8.93 6.34
CA GLY A 110 7.57 9.67 5.55
C GLY A 110 8.85 9.95 6.35
N ILE A 111 8.72 10.41 7.60
CA ILE A 111 9.87 10.62 8.50
C ILE A 111 10.60 9.28 8.74
N ALA A 112 9.86 8.22 9.05
CA ALA A 112 10.45 6.88 9.19
C ALA A 112 11.13 6.42 7.90
N GLY A 113 10.53 6.72 6.73
CA GLY A 113 11.09 6.43 5.41
C GLY A 113 12.40 7.16 5.15
N VAL A 114 12.54 8.42 5.56
CA VAL A 114 13.81 9.17 5.46
C VAL A 114 14.86 8.56 6.39
N LEU A 115 14.52 8.32 7.66
CA LEU A 115 15.45 7.78 8.67
C LEU A 115 16.00 6.40 8.24
N ILE A 116 15.13 5.53 7.74
CA ILE A 116 15.49 4.19 7.29
C ILE A 116 16.18 4.25 5.92
N GLY A 117 15.71 5.09 5.01
CA GLY A 117 16.22 5.21 3.65
C GLY A 117 17.68 5.62 3.58
N ILE A 118 18.16 6.48 4.51
CA ILE A 118 19.56 6.94 4.54
C ILE A 118 20.56 5.77 4.64
N PRO A 119 20.45 4.84 5.61
CA PRO A 119 21.35 3.68 5.68
C PRO A 119 21.02 2.61 4.62
N VAL A 120 19.74 2.37 4.36
CA VAL A 120 19.28 1.23 3.53
C VAL A 120 19.63 1.43 2.05
N LEU A 121 19.45 2.62 1.48
CA LEU A 121 19.72 2.88 0.06
C LEU A 121 21.22 2.92 -0.30
N ARG A 122 22.12 2.78 0.67
CA ARG A 122 23.54 2.54 0.43
C ARG A 122 23.83 1.09 0.07
N LEU A 123 22.95 0.18 0.46
CA LEU A 123 23.04 -1.25 0.16
C LEU A 123 22.53 -1.55 -1.26
N ARG A 124 22.86 -2.73 -1.78
CA ARG A 124 22.55 -3.13 -3.15
C ARG A 124 21.95 -4.53 -3.18
N GLY A 125 21.06 -4.77 -4.16
CA GLY A 125 20.52 -6.09 -4.43
C GLY A 125 19.77 -6.68 -3.22
N ASP A 126 20.03 -7.94 -2.92
CA ASP A 126 19.33 -8.71 -1.88
C ASP A 126 19.56 -8.20 -0.46
N TYR A 127 20.73 -7.57 -0.19
CA TYR A 127 21.02 -6.95 1.10
C TYR A 127 20.03 -5.83 1.45
N LEU A 128 19.58 -5.09 0.46
CA LEU A 128 18.57 -4.05 0.66
C LEU A 128 17.23 -4.66 1.09
N ALA A 129 16.82 -5.78 0.48
CA ALA A 129 15.61 -6.49 0.85
C ALA A 129 15.67 -7.02 2.31
N ILE A 130 16.80 -7.64 2.70
CA ILE A 130 17.00 -8.18 4.04
C ILE A 130 16.96 -7.07 5.09
N VAL A 131 17.63 -5.94 4.83
CA VAL A 131 17.68 -4.83 5.79
C VAL A 131 16.35 -4.11 5.89
N THR A 132 15.60 -3.93 4.79
CA THR A 132 14.24 -3.36 4.85
C THR A 132 13.29 -4.26 5.64
N LEU A 133 13.43 -5.59 5.52
CA LEU A 133 12.70 -6.56 6.34
C LEU A 133 13.03 -6.38 7.81
N ALA A 134 14.33 -6.33 8.17
CA ALA A 134 14.77 -6.15 9.54
C ALA A 134 14.22 -4.86 10.16
N PHE A 135 14.23 -3.74 9.41
CA PHE A 135 13.62 -2.50 9.86
C PHE A 135 12.10 -2.60 10.03
N GLY A 136 11.40 -3.33 9.17
CA GLY A 136 9.97 -3.60 9.34
C GLY A 136 9.67 -4.30 10.67
N GLU A 137 10.48 -5.32 11.03
CA GLU A 137 10.36 -6.04 12.30
C GLU A 137 10.78 -5.18 13.51
N ILE A 138 11.81 -4.33 13.36
CA ILE A 138 12.20 -3.36 14.39
C ILE A 138 11.04 -2.41 14.68
N ILE A 139 10.43 -1.80 13.65
CA ILE A 139 9.27 -0.92 13.80
C ILE A 139 8.15 -1.64 14.55
N ARG A 140 7.82 -2.87 14.15
CA ARG A 140 6.77 -3.67 14.79
C ARG A 140 7.07 -3.90 16.28
N ASN A 141 8.31 -4.25 16.61
CA ASN A 141 8.72 -4.46 17.99
C ASN A 141 8.72 -3.17 18.81
N VAL A 142 9.14 -2.04 18.25
CA VAL A 142 9.03 -0.73 18.90
C VAL A 142 7.57 -0.41 19.23
N ILE A 143 6.65 -0.64 18.29
CA ILE A 143 5.21 -0.44 18.50
C ILE A 143 4.67 -1.38 19.60
N ASN A 144 5.14 -2.64 19.67
CA ASN A 144 4.76 -3.57 20.73
C ASN A 144 5.22 -3.12 22.14
N CYS A 145 6.27 -2.33 22.23
CA CYS A 145 6.74 -1.77 23.51
C CYS A 145 6.16 -0.37 23.82
N LEU A 146 5.32 0.16 22.91
CA LEU A 146 4.82 1.52 23.00
C LEU A 146 3.48 1.55 23.75
N TYR A 147 3.41 2.37 24.79
CA TYR A 147 2.19 2.66 25.55
C TYR A 147 1.86 4.14 25.39
N ILE A 148 0.67 4.43 24.89
CA ILE A 148 0.19 5.80 24.72
C ILE A 148 -1.15 5.92 25.44
N SER A 149 -1.27 6.92 26.33
CA SER A 149 -2.52 7.24 27.00
C SER A 149 -2.91 8.68 26.77
N LEU A 150 -4.19 8.94 26.94
CA LEU A 150 -4.81 10.25 26.90
C LEU A 150 -5.35 10.59 28.29
N ASP A 151 -4.86 11.68 28.85
CA ASP A 151 -5.39 12.25 30.08
C ASP A 151 -5.91 13.67 29.78
N GLY A 152 -7.24 13.79 29.71
CA GLY A 152 -7.88 15.01 29.20
C GLY A 152 -7.43 15.34 27.77
N SER A 153 -6.65 16.41 27.60
CA SER A 153 -6.07 16.83 26.32
C SER A 153 -4.59 16.45 26.16
N SER A 154 -3.93 15.93 27.20
CA SER A 154 -2.51 15.60 27.22
C SER A 154 -2.25 14.17 26.76
N LEU A 155 -1.27 13.98 25.86
CA LEU A 155 -0.79 12.67 25.43
C LEU A 155 0.42 12.27 26.27
N HIS A 156 0.34 11.13 26.94
CA HIS A 156 1.46 10.52 27.65
C HIS A 156 1.98 9.34 26.85
N VAL A 157 3.30 9.32 26.61
CA VAL A 157 3.99 8.26 25.86
C VAL A 157 5.00 7.59 26.79
N ALA A 158 4.92 6.29 26.91
CA ALA A 158 5.87 5.49 27.68
C ALA A 158 6.31 4.26 26.88
N PHE A 159 7.54 3.83 27.11
CA PHE A 159 8.07 2.60 26.55
C PHE A 159 8.16 1.54 27.64
N ASN A 160 7.64 0.37 27.36
CA ASN A 160 7.67 -0.82 28.24
C ASN A 160 7.09 -0.58 29.66
N ASN A 161 6.23 0.41 29.82
CA ASN A 161 5.59 0.71 31.09
C ASN A 161 4.07 0.88 30.90
N PRO A 162 3.23 -0.06 31.38
CA PRO A 162 1.78 0.02 31.26
C PRO A 162 1.14 1.03 32.23
N ASN A 163 1.86 1.47 33.29
CA ASN A 163 1.34 2.37 34.32
C ASN A 163 1.41 3.84 33.87
N VAL A 164 0.64 4.19 32.84
CA VAL A 164 0.55 5.56 32.33
C VAL A 164 -0.77 6.16 32.78
N PRO A 165 -0.80 7.41 33.29
CA PRO A 165 -2.04 8.05 33.72
C PRO A 165 -3.01 8.24 32.55
N GLY A 166 -4.30 8.18 32.82
CA GLY A 166 -5.36 8.39 31.84
C GLY A 166 -5.81 7.11 31.09
N LYS A 167 -6.53 7.29 29.99
CA LYS A 167 -7.08 6.20 29.20
C LYS A 167 -6.06 5.71 28.16
N LEU A 168 -5.69 4.43 28.26
CA LEU A 168 -4.79 3.79 27.28
C LEU A 168 -5.41 3.81 25.88
N LEU A 169 -4.71 4.37 24.92
CA LEU A 169 -5.02 4.36 23.48
C LEU A 169 -4.28 3.23 22.77
N VAL A 170 -2.99 3.11 23.08
CA VAL A 170 -2.12 2.05 22.59
C VAL A 170 -1.58 1.29 23.80
N ASN A 171 -1.81 -0.01 23.83
CA ASN A 171 -1.45 -0.89 24.95
C ASN A 171 -0.45 -1.94 24.49
N GLY A 172 0.76 -1.50 24.13
CA GLY A 172 1.85 -2.39 23.75
C GLY A 172 1.44 -3.55 22.83
N PRO A 173 1.64 -4.81 23.26
CA PRO A 173 1.31 -6.01 22.44
C PRO A 173 -0.18 -6.16 22.10
N ALA A 174 -1.09 -5.64 22.94
CA ALA A 174 -2.52 -5.63 22.64
C ALA A 174 -2.89 -4.64 21.53
N GLY A 175 -1.99 -3.72 21.21
CA GLY A 175 -2.17 -2.71 20.18
C GLY A 175 -3.11 -1.59 20.58
N ALA A 176 -3.69 -0.92 19.59
CA ALA A 176 -4.67 0.12 19.79
C ALA A 176 -6.05 -0.48 19.99
N THR A 177 -6.74 -0.09 21.07
CA THR A 177 -8.07 -0.59 21.45
C THR A 177 -9.08 0.54 21.58
N GLY A 178 -10.37 0.25 21.32
CA GLY A 178 -11.43 1.25 21.44
C GLY A 178 -11.35 2.35 20.38
N VAL A 179 -10.80 2.02 19.21
CA VAL A 179 -10.69 2.93 18.06
C VAL A 179 -12.08 3.18 17.46
N SER A 180 -12.40 4.44 17.22
CA SER A 180 -13.63 4.81 16.52
C SER A 180 -13.53 4.44 15.03
N LYS A 181 -14.48 3.64 14.52
CA LYS A 181 -14.53 3.30 13.09
C LYS A 181 -15.06 4.48 12.31
N ILE A 182 -14.16 5.31 11.81
CA ILE A 182 -14.49 6.50 11.00
C ILE A 182 -14.10 6.35 9.53
N ALA A 183 -13.34 5.31 9.19
CA ALA A 183 -12.96 5.05 7.81
C ALA A 183 -14.20 4.73 6.96
N THR A 184 -14.32 5.40 5.82
CA THR A 184 -15.40 5.23 4.86
C THR A 184 -14.84 4.76 3.52
N PHE A 185 -15.63 3.98 2.77
CA PHE A 185 -15.24 3.52 1.43
C PHE A 185 -14.98 4.69 0.48
N GLY A 186 -15.78 5.77 0.55
CA GLY A 186 -15.58 6.96 -0.26
C GLY A 186 -14.20 7.62 -0.01
N MET A 187 -13.77 7.74 1.25
CA MET A 187 -12.44 8.28 1.57
C MET A 187 -11.33 7.33 1.10
N GLY A 188 -11.54 6.02 1.21
CA GLY A 188 -10.62 5.02 0.66
C GLY A 188 -10.43 5.18 -0.85
N PHE A 189 -11.52 5.40 -1.57
CA PHE A 189 -11.48 5.65 -3.01
C PHE A 189 -10.75 6.95 -3.36
N VAL A 190 -11.01 8.04 -2.64
CA VAL A 190 -10.29 9.31 -2.80
C VAL A 190 -8.79 9.11 -2.58
N LEU A 191 -8.40 8.31 -1.58
CA LEU A 191 -7.00 8.00 -1.32
C LEU A 191 -6.37 7.19 -2.46
N VAL A 192 -7.09 6.24 -3.07
CA VAL A 192 -6.64 5.51 -4.26
C VAL A 192 -6.41 6.45 -5.43
N LEU A 193 -7.37 7.36 -5.72
CA LEU A 193 -7.21 8.36 -6.77
C LEU A 193 -6.03 9.30 -6.52
N PHE A 194 -5.88 9.77 -5.29
CA PHE A 194 -4.74 10.60 -4.87
C PHE A 194 -3.40 9.86 -5.08
N THR A 195 -3.34 8.58 -4.68
CA THR A 195 -2.15 7.75 -4.88
C THR A 195 -1.81 7.60 -6.36
N LEU A 196 -2.80 7.32 -7.19
CA LEU A 196 -2.61 7.24 -8.65
C LEU A 196 -2.13 8.58 -9.22
N PHE A 197 -2.70 9.69 -8.77
CA PHE A 197 -2.28 11.02 -9.19
C PHE A 197 -0.81 11.28 -8.85
N VAL A 198 -0.39 11.01 -7.62
CA VAL A 198 1.00 11.20 -7.17
C VAL A 198 1.95 10.30 -7.96
N VAL A 199 1.65 9.01 -8.06
CA VAL A 199 2.54 8.01 -8.67
C VAL A 199 2.64 8.20 -10.18
N LEU A 200 1.54 8.41 -10.91
CA LEU A 200 1.56 8.62 -12.35
C LEU A 200 2.27 9.93 -12.72
N ASN A 201 2.02 11.02 -11.99
CA ASN A 201 2.73 12.27 -12.20
C ASN A 201 4.22 12.16 -11.89
N LEU A 202 4.59 11.42 -10.84
CA LEU A 202 5.99 11.19 -10.52
C LEU A 202 6.69 10.41 -11.64
N ILE A 203 6.08 9.35 -12.18
CA ILE A 203 6.62 8.53 -13.27
C ILE A 203 6.81 9.36 -14.55
N ASP A 204 5.84 10.20 -14.89
CA ASP A 204 5.88 11.03 -16.10
C ASP A 204 6.78 12.27 -15.94
N SER A 205 7.22 12.58 -14.72
CA SER A 205 8.07 13.73 -14.39
C SER A 205 9.53 13.56 -14.88
N ARG A 206 10.33 14.63 -14.79
CA ARG A 206 11.79 14.56 -15.02
C ARG A 206 12.46 13.64 -14.00
N SER A 207 12.03 13.69 -12.75
CA SER A 207 12.55 12.82 -11.68
C SER A 207 12.21 11.35 -11.91
N GLY A 208 11.00 11.03 -12.38
CA GLY A 208 10.61 9.65 -12.71
C GLY A 208 11.45 9.06 -13.83
N ARG A 209 11.76 9.84 -14.88
CA ARG A 209 12.66 9.39 -15.94
C ARG A 209 14.09 9.14 -15.43
N ALA A 210 14.59 9.98 -14.51
CA ALA A 210 15.89 9.78 -13.86
C ALA A 210 15.90 8.50 -13.01
N ILE A 211 14.81 8.23 -12.25
CA ILE A 211 14.65 6.99 -11.48
C ILE A 211 14.72 5.76 -12.40
N MET A 212 13.97 5.77 -13.52
CA MET A 212 13.99 4.66 -14.49
C MET A 212 15.36 4.48 -15.15
N ALA A 213 16.05 5.57 -15.52
CA ALA A 213 17.40 5.50 -16.07
C ALA A 213 18.40 4.88 -15.07
N ILE A 214 18.28 5.22 -13.78
CA ILE A 214 19.09 4.61 -12.71
C ILE A 214 18.80 3.12 -12.55
N ARG A 215 17.53 2.73 -12.65
CA ARG A 215 17.12 1.32 -12.62
C ARG A 215 17.73 0.53 -13.78
N ASP A 216 17.66 1.08 -14.99
CA ASP A 216 18.09 0.39 -16.20
C ASP A 216 19.64 0.27 -16.28
N ASN A 217 20.37 1.35 -15.97
CA ASN A 217 21.83 1.31 -15.86
C ASN A 217 22.36 2.38 -14.89
N ARG A 218 22.67 1.95 -13.67
CA ARG A 218 23.16 2.82 -12.61
C ARG A 218 24.48 3.52 -12.97
N ILE A 219 25.45 2.78 -13.57
CA ILE A 219 26.79 3.30 -13.88
C ILE A 219 26.69 4.39 -14.93
N ALA A 220 25.92 4.15 -16.00
CA ALA A 220 25.68 5.15 -17.03
C ALA A 220 24.96 6.40 -16.48
N ALA A 221 23.99 6.22 -15.58
CA ALA A 221 23.29 7.33 -14.95
C ALA A 221 24.21 8.18 -14.07
N GLU A 222 25.11 7.55 -13.29
CA GLU A 222 26.14 8.23 -12.50
C GLU A 222 27.12 9.00 -13.40
N ALA A 223 27.55 8.41 -14.50
CA ALA A 223 28.45 9.06 -15.50
C ALA A 223 27.77 10.29 -16.15
N MET A 224 26.45 10.30 -16.30
CA MET A 224 25.67 11.44 -16.77
C MET A 224 25.39 12.50 -15.68
N GLY A 225 25.99 12.37 -14.49
CA GLY A 225 25.86 13.32 -13.38
C GLY A 225 24.57 13.19 -12.56
N LEU A 226 23.80 12.09 -12.69
CA LEU A 226 22.61 11.86 -11.88
C LEU A 226 22.98 11.43 -10.45
N ASN A 227 22.44 12.10 -9.45
CA ASN A 227 22.62 11.72 -8.06
C ASN A 227 21.69 10.54 -7.72
N VAL A 228 22.22 9.32 -7.79
CA VAL A 228 21.47 8.06 -7.59
C VAL A 228 20.76 8.02 -6.24
N THR A 229 21.46 8.39 -5.16
CA THR A 229 20.89 8.35 -3.80
C THR A 229 19.68 9.27 -3.67
N LYS A 230 19.73 10.48 -4.23
CA LYS A 230 18.65 11.46 -4.19
C LYS A 230 17.38 10.93 -4.88
N TYR A 231 17.50 10.37 -6.07
CA TYR A 231 16.36 9.88 -6.84
C TYR A 231 15.75 8.61 -6.26
N LYS A 232 16.58 7.67 -5.76
CA LYS A 232 16.10 6.49 -5.04
C LYS A 232 15.39 6.87 -3.73
N MET A 233 15.98 7.82 -2.96
CA MET A 233 15.34 8.33 -1.75
C MET A 233 13.99 8.96 -2.03
N MET A 234 13.85 9.72 -3.12
CA MET A 234 12.57 10.31 -3.53
C MET A 234 11.51 9.23 -3.77
N ALA A 235 11.82 8.17 -4.53
CA ALA A 235 10.89 7.08 -4.77
C ALA A 235 10.52 6.34 -3.47
N PHE A 236 11.52 6.04 -2.64
CA PHE A 236 11.35 5.31 -1.39
C PHE A 236 10.51 6.07 -0.36
N VAL A 237 10.81 7.35 -0.14
CA VAL A 237 10.05 8.20 0.81
C VAL A 237 8.62 8.45 0.32
N THR A 238 8.42 8.71 -0.97
CA THR A 238 7.07 8.84 -1.54
C THR A 238 6.26 7.57 -1.33
N SER A 239 6.87 6.41 -1.56
CA SER A 239 6.26 5.11 -1.33
C SER A 239 5.92 4.90 0.16
N ALA A 240 6.82 5.27 1.09
CA ALA A 240 6.59 5.18 2.53
C ALA A 240 5.44 6.10 3.00
N VAL A 241 5.36 7.34 2.49
CA VAL A 241 4.25 8.27 2.77
C VAL A 241 2.91 7.67 2.37
N LEU A 242 2.81 7.15 1.14
CA LEU A 242 1.58 6.55 0.64
C LEU A 242 1.21 5.29 1.44
N ALA A 243 2.20 4.47 1.81
CA ALA A 243 1.98 3.32 2.69
C ALA A 243 1.48 3.72 4.08
N GLY A 244 1.99 4.81 4.65
CA GLY A 244 1.51 5.35 5.91
C GLY A 244 0.07 5.86 5.84
N MET A 245 -0.29 6.56 4.76
CA MET A 245 -1.66 6.99 4.51
C MET A 245 -2.63 5.79 4.42
N ALA A 246 -2.23 4.74 3.70
CA ALA A 246 -2.98 3.49 3.61
C ALA A 246 -3.12 2.81 4.99
N GLY A 247 -2.05 2.84 5.78
CA GLY A 247 -2.03 2.33 7.15
C GLY A 247 -3.02 3.03 8.06
N ALA A 248 -3.06 4.36 8.04
CA ALA A 248 -4.02 5.16 8.80
C ALA A 248 -5.47 4.84 8.42
N LEU A 249 -5.76 4.76 7.12
CA LEU A 249 -7.07 4.37 6.62
C LEU A 249 -7.46 2.96 7.09
N TYR A 250 -6.52 2.01 6.99
CA TYR A 250 -6.71 0.62 7.42
C TYR A 250 -6.97 0.55 8.94
N GLY A 251 -6.15 1.25 9.74
CA GLY A 251 -6.25 1.26 11.20
C GLY A 251 -7.60 1.80 11.69
N LEU A 252 -8.11 2.85 11.07
CA LEU A 252 -9.38 3.48 11.43
C LEU A 252 -10.64 2.72 10.93
N ASN A 253 -10.46 1.61 10.21
CA ASN A 253 -11.55 0.70 9.83
C ASN A 253 -11.88 -0.33 10.91
N PHE A 254 -10.96 -0.60 11.83
CA PHE A 254 -11.11 -1.60 12.88
C PHE A 254 -11.22 -0.96 14.26
N SER A 255 -11.95 -1.60 15.18
CA SER A 255 -12.02 -1.15 16.59
C SER A 255 -10.79 -1.53 17.41
N THR A 256 -10.03 -2.52 16.94
CA THR A 256 -8.79 -2.97 17.56
C THR A 256 -7.77 -3.29 16.48
N VAL A 257 -6.55 -2.77 16.63
CA VAL A 257 -5.45 -2.97 15.69
C VAL A 257 -4.21 -3.35 16.48
N ALA A 258 -3.75 -4.57 16.33
CA ALA A 258 -2.52 -5.05 16.94
C ALA A 258 -1.33 -4.93 15.97
N ALA A 259 -0.13 -4.67 16.48
CA ALA A 259 1.09 -4.63 15.68
C ALA A 259 1.38 -5.96 14.96
N SER A 260 0.87 -7.08 15.49
CA SER A 260 0.97 -8.41 14.88
C SER A 260 0.30 -8.54 13.51
N LYS A 261 -0.56 -7.57 13.11
CA LYS A 261 -1.14 -7.53 11.75
C LYS A 261 -0.15 -7.04 10.69
N PHE A 262 0.93 -6.38 11.10
CA PHE A 262 1.93 -5.79 10.20
C PHE A 262 3.25 -6.57 10.21
N LYS A 263 3.14 -7.92 10.22
CA LYS A 263 4.29 -8.83 10.16
C LYS A 263 4.87 -8.90 8.76
N PHE A 264 6.00 -9.58 8.66
CA PHE A 264 6.66 -9.96 7.41
C PHE A 264 5.69 -10.58 6.37
N ASP A 265 4.78 -11.46 6.80
CA ASP A 265 3.79 -12.09 5.94
C ASP A 265 2.94 -11.05 5.18
N THR A 266 2.60 -9.94 5.83
CA THR A 266 1.85 -8.84 5.19
C THR A 266 2.70 -8.12 4.15
N SER A 267 4.01 -7.92 4.38
CA SER A 267 4.91 -7.37 3.37
C SER A 267 5.04 -8.28 2.16
N ILE A 268 5.17 -9.60 2.38
CA ILE A 268 5.18 -10.58 1.28
C ILE A 268 3.86 -10.54 0.51
N LEU A 269 2.72 -10.51 1.19
CA LEU A 269 1.41 -10.46 0.54
C LEU A 269 1.30 -9.24 -0.40
N ILE A 270 1.76 -8.06 0.04
CA ILE A 270 1.77 -6.86 -0.77
C ILE A 270 2.73 -7.00 -1.96
N LEU A 271 3.90 -7.61 -1.75
CA LEU A 271 4.84 -7.91 -2.83
C LEU A 271 4.22 -8.86 -3.87
N VAL A 272 3.50 -9.88 -3.42
CA VAL A 272 2.76 -10.80 -4.29
C VAL A 272 1.74 -10.05 -5.16
N PHE A 273 1.04 -9.05 -4.61
CA PHE A 273 0.13 -8.21 -5.41
C PHE A 273 0.87 -7.49 -6.55
N VAL A 274 2.08 -6.99 -6.28
CA VAL A 274 2.90 -6.30 -7.28
C VAL A 274 3.45 -7.27 -8.33
N VAL A 275 3.97 -8.42 -7.89
CA VAL A 275 4.55 -9.43 -8.79
C VAL A 275 3.49 -10.02 -9.72
N LEU A 276 2.33 -10.43 -9.17
CA LEU A 276 1.22 -10.97 -9.96
C LEU A 276 0.61 -9.92 -10.89
N GLY A 277 0.54 -8.66 -10.44
CA GLY A 277 0.10 -7.55 -11.27
C GLY A 277 1.07 -7.17 -12.38
N GLY A 278 2.31 -7.68 -12.29
CA GLY A 278 3.43 -7.33 -13.15
C GLY A 278 4.24 -6.16 -12.60
N ILE A 279 5.53 -6.41 -12.38
CA ILE A 279 6.48 -5.42 -11.87
C ILE A 279 6.53 -4.22 -12.82
N GLY A 280 6.30 -3.00 -12.29
CA GLY A 280 6.22 -1.77 -13.08
C GLY A 280 4.84 -1.50 -13.72
N ASN A 281 3.89 -2.43 -13.63
CA ASN A 281 2.54 -2.27 -14.18
C ASN A 281 1.54 -1.88 -13.08
N ILE A 282 1.21 -0.58 -12.99
CA ILE A 282 0.30 -0.06 -11.96
C ILE A 282 -1.11 -0.64 -12.08
N ARG A 283 -1.63 -0.80 -13.31
CA ARG A 283 -2.98 -1.36 -13.53
C ARG A 283 -3.07 -2.80 -13.05
N GLY A 284 -2.05 -3.59 -13.38
CA GLY A 284 -1.97 -4.97 -12.93
C GLY A 284 -1.94 -5.06 -11.40
N SER A 285 -1.17 -4.20 -10.72
CA SER A 285 -1.12 -4.17 -9.25
C SER A 285 -2.45 -3.81 -8.60
N ILE A 286 -3.25 -2.92 -9.20
CA ILE A 286 -4.59 -2.59 -8.71
C ILE A 286 -5.51 -3.80 -8.82
N ILE A 287 -5.51 -4.45 -9.99
CA ILE A 287 -6.37 -5.62 -10.26
C ILE A 287 -5.98 -6.79 -9.34
N SER A 288 -4.69 -7.09 -9.23
CA SER A 288 -4.21 -8.20 -8.39
C SER A 288 -4.47 -7.94 -6.91
N ALA A 289 -4.24 -6.71 -6.40
CA ALA A 289 -4.54 -6.34 -5.03
C ALA A 289 -6.04 -6.51 -4.73
N THR A 290 -6.91 -6.05 -5.63
CA THR A 290 -8.36 -6.20 -5.47
C THR A 290 -8.77 -7.67 -5.47
N LEU A 291 -8.33 -8.44 -6.46
CA LEU A 291 -8.71 -9.84 -6.62
C LEU A 291 -8.22 -10.69 -5.44
N LEU A 292 -6.95 -10.55 -5.07
CA LEU A 292 -6.37 -11.35 -3.99
C LEU A 292 -6.87 -10.96 -2.59
N THR A 293 -7.32 -9.72 -2.40
CA THR A 293 -7.92 -9.31 -1.13
C THR A 293 -9.37 -9.81 -1.00
N ILE A 294 -10.11 -9.91 -2.10
CA ILE A 294 -11.49 -10.43 -2.11
C ILE A 294 -11.50 -11.95 -2.06
N LEU A 295 -10.53 -12.63 -2.65
CA LEU A 295 -10.48 -14.08 -2.82
C LEU A 295 -10.68 -14.87 -1.51
N PRO A 296 -9.99 -14.55 -0.38
CA PRO A 296 -10.22 -15.25 0.88
C PRO A 296 -11.65 -15.11 1.42
N GLU A 297 -12.33 -14.01 1.09
CA GLU A 297 -13.74 -13.81 1.51
C GLU A 297 -14.70 -14.60 0.64
N LEU A 298 -14.45 -14.70 -0.67
CA LEU A 298 -15.21 -15.56 -1.57
C LEU A 298 -15.07 -17.05 -1.21
N LEU A 299 -13.86 -17.44 -0.76
CA LEU A 299 -13.58 -18.80 -0.31
C LEU A 299 -14.09 -19.11 1.11
N ARG A 300 -14.78 -18.18 1.77
CA ARG A 300 -15.30 -18.36 3.11
C ARG A 300 -16.28 -19.54 3.23
N ALA A 301 -16.96 -19.87 2.16
CA ALA A 301 -17.86 -21.03 2.08
C ALA A 301 -17.11 -22.35 2.32
N PHE A 302 -15.82 -22.44 2.00
CA PHE A 302 -15.00 -23.64 2.17
C PHE A 302 -14.35 -23.75 3.57
N ALA A 303 -14.75 -22.94 4.55
CA ALA A 303 -14.37 -22.99 5.97
C ALA A 303 -12.91 -23.39 6.23
N ASN A 304 -12.67 -24.67 6.54
CA ASN A 304 -11.37 -25.21 6.96
C ASN A 304 -10.32 -25.26 5.82
N TYR A 305 -10.75 -25.37 4.57
CA TYR A 305 -9.86 -25.47 3.40
C TYR A 305 -9.55 -24.12 2.76
N ARG A 306 -10.08 -23.03 3.27
CA ARG A 306 -9.95 -21.69 2.68
C ARG A 306 -8.50 -21.27 2.41
N MET A 307 -7.61 -21.46 3.38
CA MET A 307 -6.19 -21.09 3.25
C MET A 307 -5.45 -22.00 2.26
N LEU A 308 -5.77 -23.29 2.23
CA LEU A 308 -5.20 -24.24 1.28
C LEU A 308 -5.62 -23.92 -0.15
N ILE A 309 -6.92 -23.69 -0.38
CA ILE A 309 -7.43 -23.32 -1.70
C ILE A 309 -6.84 -21.97 -2.15
N TYR A 310 -6.75 -20.98 -1.23
CA TYR A 310 -6.11 -19.72 -1.52
C TYR A 310 -4.66 -19.88 -1.98
N ALA A 311 -3.87 -20.70 -1.28
CA ALA A 311 -2.48 -20.97 -1.65
C ALA A 311 -2.37 -21.65 -3.02
N ILE A 312 -3.21 -22.65 -3.31
CA ILE A 312 -3.24 -23.33 -4.61
C ILE A 312 -3.60 -22.35 -5.73
N VAL A 313 -4.66 -21.55 -5.56
CA VAL A 313 -5.07 -20.55 -6.55
C VAL A 313 -3.96 -19.53 -6.80
N LEU A 314 -3.27 -19.09 -5.75
CA LEU A 314 -2.16 -18.15 -5.86
C LEU A 314 -1.00 -18.74 -6.67
N ILE A 315 -0.62 -20.00 -6.41
CA ILE A 315 0.41 -20.70 -7.18
C ILE A 315 -0.02 -20.86 -8.65
N LEU A 316 -1.27 -21.27 -8.92
CA LEU A 316 -1.79 -21.42 -10.27
C LEU A 316 -1.80 -20.09 -11.05
N VAL A 317 -2.22 -19.00 -10.42
CA VAL A 317 -2.22 -17.66 -11.03
C VAL A 317 -0.78 -17.23 -11.32
N MET A 318 0.16 -17.47 -10.41
CA MET A 318 1.58 -17.14 -10.59
C MET A 318 2.19 -17.94 -11.75
N LEU A 319 1.93 -19.25 -11.83
CA LEU A 319 2.36 -20.10 -12.94
C LEU A 319 1.74 -19.65 -14.28
N ALA A 320 0.45 -19.33 -14.28
CA ALA A 320 -0.24 -18.87 -15.49
C ALA A 320 0.28 -17.53 -15.99
N THR A 321 0.60 -16.62 -15.09
CA THR A 321 1.12 -15.28 -15.44
C THR A 321 2.56 -15.32 -15.95
N ASN A 322 3.36 -16.26 -15.42
CA ASN A 322 4.80 -16.33 -15.71
C ASN A 322 5.16 -17.32 -16.83
N ASN A 323 4.23 -18.21 -17.23
CA ASN A 323 4.48 -19.19 -18.28
C ASN A 323 4.20 -18.58 -19.67
N PRO A 324 5.19 -18.49 -20.57
CA PRO A 324 5.02 -17.90 -21.91
C PRO A 324 3.99 -18.65 -22.77
N THR A 325 3.89 -19.96 -22.60
CA THR A 325 2.93 -20.80 -23.35
C THR A 325 1.49 -20.51 -22.95
N LEU A 326 1.22 -20.39 -21.64
CA LEU A 326 -0.11 -20.05 -21.13
C LEU A 326 -0.48 -18.59 -21.46
N ARG A 327 0.49 -17.68 -21.42
CA ARG A 327 0.30 -16.29 -21.85
C ARG A 327 -0.10 -16.19 -23.31
N SER A 328 0.47 -17.01 -24.19
CA SER A 328 0.10 -17.07 -25.60
C SER A 328 -1.30 -17.66 -25.83
N MET A 329 -1.72 -18.65 -25.01
CA MET A 329 -3.09 -19.19 -25.05
C MET A 329 -4.12 -18.16 -24.57
N VAL A 330 -3.85 -17.45 -23.48
CA VAL A 330 -4.74 -16.39 -22.98
C VAL A 330 -4.82 -15.23 -23.97
N GLN A 331 -3.73 -14.88 -24.64
CA GLN A 331 -3.72 -13.87 -25.71
C GLN A 331 -4.51 -14.30 -26.95
N ARG A 332 -4.66 -15.59 -27.21
CA ARG A 332 -5.51 -16.11 -28.31
C ARG A 332 -7.00 -16.02 -27.97
N ILE A 333 -7.37 -16.12 -26.70
CA ILE A 333 -8.77 -16.05 -26.22
C ILE A 333 -9.24 -14.59 -26.16
N ILE A 334 -8.35 -13.65 -25.87
CA ILE A 334 -8.66 -12.21 -25.87
C ILE A 334 -8.20 -11.63 -27.22
N PRO A 335 -9.11 -11.33 -28.17
CA PRO A 335 -8.72 -10.79 -29.46
C PRO A 335 -8.11 -9.39 -29.27
N GLN A 336 -6.77 -9.33 -29.30
CA GLN A 336 -6.08 -8.04 -29.39
C GLN A 336 -6.40 -7.39 -30.74
N LYS A 337 -6.88 -6.14 -30.69
CA LYS A 337 -7.03 -5.30 -31.90
C LYS A 337 -5.73 -5.33 -32.70
N ARG A 338 -5.79 -5.90 -33.91
CA ARG A 338 -4.76 -5.90 -34.95
C ARG A 338 -4.23 -4.46 -35.14
N GLY A 339 -3.04 -4.16 -34.64
CA GLY A 339 -2.44 -2.82 -34.77
C GLY A 339 -0.95 -2.72 -34.49
N GLN A 340 -0.25 -3.84 -34.16
CA GLN A 340 1.18 -3.78 -33.83
C GLN A 340 2.04 -4.94 -34.40
N LYS A 341 1.75 -5.38 -35.61
CA LYS A 341 2.55 -6.44 -36.27
C LYS A 341 3.23 -5.95 -37.56
N LYS A 342 3.76 -4.72 -37.55
CA LYS A 342 4.50 -4.16 -38.71
C LYS A 342 5.79 -3.43 -38.37
N GLU A 343 6.30 -3.50 -37.15
CA GLU A 343 7.55 -2.82 -36.79
C GLU A 343 8.66 -3.76 -36.26
N ASP A 344 8.39 -5.06 -36.06
CA ASP A 344 9.40 -6.01 -35.55
C ASP A 344 10.00 -6.93 -36.64
N ASP A 345 9.55 -6.82 -37.90
CA ASP A 345 10.11 -7.58 -39.03
C ASP A 345 11.07 -6.75 -39.92
N GLU A 346 11.40 -5.52 -39.56
CA GLU A 346 12.34 -4.64 -40.29
C GLU A 346 13.46 -4.05 -39.40
N ALA A 347 13.89 -4.76 -38.34
CA ALA A 347 15.07 -4.33 -37.59
C ALA A 347 16.03 -5.51 -37.34
#